data_a8abe99f4704ebf8f8d5f273d0dfab69
#
_entry.id   a8abe99f4704ebf8f8d5f273d0dfab69
#
_cell.length_a   1.000
_cell.length_b   1.000
_cell.length_c   1.000
_cell.angle_alpha   90.00
_cell.angle_beta   90.00
_cell.angle_gamma   90.00
#
_symmetry.space_group_name_H-M   'P 1'
#
loop_
_entity.id
_entity.type
_entity.pdbx_description
1 polymer ?
#
loop_
_entity_poly.entity_id
_entity_poly.type
_entity_poly.pdbx_seq_one_letter_code
_entity_poly.pdbx_strand_id
1 'polypeptide(L)'
;MAGVLAGSILLSATVAYAAGGTLIEVFYNINDIVINNTSKMPTDNKPFIYNGTTYVPLRFVSENLGYGVDWDGSTGTVYIGNNATSPNAEEVGTYLGDGIKYLTAQGDLYAYSAYDGSSDVRKGSNINGINNYKINDNMGNEYKRFLCLVSYNAGYSGYVEYALNVQHSRFKADVALADEYKNTGGSARLNIYGDDRLLYTQDVSAGFLLGKIDVSVTGVVKLKIEIESIDNGYVGVILGNPRLTR
;
A
#
# COMPACT_ATOMS: atom_id res chain seq x y z
N MET A 1 54.51 40.99 42.52
CA MET A 1 53.03 40.87 42.59
C MET A 1 52.51 40.42 41.22
N ALA A 2 52.11 39.17 41.10
CA ALA A 2 51.53 38.62 39.86
C ALA A 2 50.01 38.54 40.05
N GLY A 3 49.28 39.34 39.28
CA GLY A 3 47.82 39.31 39.28
C GLY A 3 47.34 38.22 38.39
N VAL A 4 46.54 37.25 38.93
CA VAL A 4 45.82 36.20 38.18
C VAL A 4 44.46 36.77 37.75
N LEU A 5 44.28 37.00 36.47
CA LEU A 5 42.96 37.29 35.87
C LEU A 5 42.24 35.99 35.71
N ALA A 6 41.26 35.73 36.57
CA ALA A 6 40.28 34.62 36.36
C ALA A 6 39.27 35.05 35.34
N GLY A 7 39.41 34.53 34.09
CA GLY A 7 38.44 34.68 33.02
C GLY A 7 37.27 33.67 33.21
N SER A 8 36.09 34.17 33.56
CA SER A 8 34.86 33.39 33.60
C SER A 8 34.39 33.10 32.16
N ILE A 9 34.51 31.85 31.72
CA ILE A 9 33.93 31.39 30.48
C ILE A 9 32.44 31.12 30.76
N LEU A 10 31.58 32.04 30.35
CA LEU A 10 30.14 31.80 30.27
C LEU A 10 29.85 30.85 29.07
N LEU A 11 29.69 29.55 29.38
CA LEU A 11 29.12 28.64 28.39
C LEU A 11 27.62 28.97 28.23
N SER A 12 27.29 29.75 27.23
CA SER A 12 25.91 29.87 26.77
C SER A 12 25.55 28.59 26.06
N ALA A 13 24.76 27.73 26.71
CA ALA A 13 24.11 26.60 26.05
C ALA A 13 23.08 27.17 25.04
N THR A 14 23.42 27.16 23.75
CA THR A 14 22.45 27.44 22.67
C THR A 14 21.55 26.25 22.54
N VAL A 15 20.31 26.37 23.05
CA VAL A 15 19.26 25.40 22.78
C VAL A 15 18.77 25.66 21.35
N ALA A 16 19.13 24.76 20.44
CA ALA A 16 18.59 24.79 19.08
C ALA A 16 17.12 24.34 19.10
N TYR A 17 16.21 25.29 18.99
CA TYR A 17 14.80 25.00 18.79
C TYR A 17 14.58 24.66 17.32
N ALA A 18 13.95 23.50 17.05
CA ALA A 18 13.40 23.21 15.74
C ALA A 18 12.31 24.27 15.43
N ALA A 19 12.39 24.90 14.27
CA ALA A 19 11.46 25.95 13.87
C ALA A 19 10.00 25.45 13.92
N GLY A 20 9.15 26.05 14.77
CA GLY A 20 7.74 25.78 14.91
C GLY A 20 7.30 25.06 16.21
N GLY A 21 8.23 24.72 17.11
CA GLY A 21 7.87 24.12 18.40
C GLY A 21 7.46 25.16 19.45
N THR A 22 6.45 24.86 20.27
CA THR A 22 6.05 25.63 21.46
C THR A 22 6.38 24.81 22.71
N LEU A 23 7.05 25.44 23.72
CA LEU A 23 7.25 24.82 25.02
C LEU A 23 5.92 24.84 25.79
N ILE A 24 5.53 23.68 26.31
CA ILE A 24 4.38 23.53 27.20
C ILE A 24 4.82 22.86 28.49
N GLU A 25 4.19 23.25 29.63
CA GLU A 25 4.37 22.59 30.91
C GLU A 25 3.34 21.46 31.05
N VAL A 26 3.78 20.26 31.35
CA VAL A 26 2.92 19.07 31.49
C VAL A 26 3.20 18.35 32.80
N PHE A 27 2.18 17.69 33.35
CA PHE A 27 2.26 16.94 34.60
C PHE A 27 2.06 15.44 34.35
N TYR A 28 2.98 14.61 34.83
CA TYR A 28 2.96 13.14 34.69
C TYR A 28 2.33 12.45 35.90
N ASN A 29 1.13 12.90 36.33
CA ASN A 29 0.46 12.42 37.54
C ASN A 29 -0.56 11.32 37.26
N ILE A 30 -0.44 10.60 36.15
CA ILE A 30 -1.33 9.50 35.77
C ILE A 30 -0.67 8.21 36.22
N ASN A 31 -1.28 7.53 37.18
CA ASN A 31 -0.72 6.32 37.78
C ASN A 31 -1.09 5.05 37.02
N ASP A 32 -2.25 5.03 36.34
CA ASP A 32 -2.72 3.86 35.63
C ASP A 32 -3.73 4.23 34.52
N ILE A 33 -3.86 3.36 33.53
CA ILE A 33 -4.89 3.36 32.51
C ILE A 33 -5.54 1.98 32.54
N VAL A 34 -6.84 1.91 32.81
CA VAL A 34 -7.58 0.66 32.84
C VAL A 34 -8.37 0.51 31.55
N ILE A 35 -8.07 -0.54 30.76
CA ILE A 35 -8.77 -0.86 29.50
C ILE A 35 -9.36 -2.26 29.65
N ASN A 36 -10.68 -2.39 29.45
CA ASN A 36 -11.42 -3.66 29.60
C ASN A 36 -11.11 -4.37 30.94
N ASN A 37 -11.17 -3.62 32.04
CA ASN A 37 -10.87 -4.06 33.42
C ASN A 37 -9.43 -4.59 33.62
N THR A 38 -8.51 -4.28 32.70
CA THR A 38 -7.10 -4.66 32.81
C THR A 38 -6.25 -3.40 32.93
N SER A 39 -5.41 -3.35 33.97
CA SER A 39 -4.40 -2.30 34.13
C SER A 39 -3.40 -2.36 32.97
N LYS A 40 -3.22 -1.23 32.31
CA LYS A 40 -2.31 -1.04 31.17
C LYS A 40 -1.60 0.29 31.34
N MET A 41 -0.31 0.31 31.13
CA MET A 41 0.48 1.56 31.11
C MET A 41 1.52 1.47 30.00
N PRO A 42 1.64 2.47 29.12
CA PRO A 42 2.69 2.45 28.11
C PRO A 42 4.06 2.60 28.77
N THR A 43 5.02 1.81 28.36
CA THR A 43 6.43 1.91 28.81
C THR A 43 7.10 3.16 28.26
N ASP A 44 6.76 3.50 27.02
CA ASP A 44 7.22 4.69 26.32
C ASP A 44 6.03 5.66 26.11
N ASN A 45 6.32 6.93 25.78
CA ASN A 45 5.30 7.95 25.54
C ASN A 45 4.24 8.02 26.64
N LYS A 46 4.67 8.30 27.87
CA LYS A 46 3.80 8.37 29.04
C LYS A 46 2.65 9.37 28.84
N PRO A 47 1.42 9.03 29.32
CA PRO A 47 0.33 9.99 29.35
C PRO A 47 0.67 11.17 30.27
N PHE A 48 0.10 12.34 29.99
CA PHE A 48 0.35 13.56 30.75
C PHE A 48 -0.92 14.43 30.86
N ILE A 49 -0.89 15.39 31.76
CA ILE A 49 -1.94 16.40 31.93
C ILE A 49 -1.39 17.75 31.42
N TYR A 50 -2.16 18.39 30.57
CA TYR A 50 -1.92 19.75 30.10
C TYR A 50 -3.20 20.56 30.17
N ASN A 51 -3.16 21.74 30.81
CA ASN A 51 -4.33 22.62 31.04
C ASN A 51 -5.56 21.88 31.58
N GLY A 52 -5.38 20.97 32.53
CA GLY A 52 -6.45 20.19 33.15
C GLY A 52 -7.01 19.05 32.27
N THR A 53 -6.49 18.86 31.05
CA THR A 53 -6.89 17.79 30.13
C THR A 53 -5.85 16.67 30.14
N THR A 54 -6.32 15.43 30.24
CA THR A 54 -5.46 14.25 30.16
C THR A 54 -5.19 13.89 28.69
N TYR A 55 -3.93 13.86 28.32
CA TYR A 55 -3.45 13.41 27.00
C TYR A 55 -2.88 12.01 27.12
N VAL A 56 -3.38 11.10 26.30
CA VAL A 56 -2.96 9.70 26.25
C VAL A 56 -2.50 9.36 24.85
N PRO A 57 -1.41 8.57 24.69
CA PRO A 57 -0.98 8.14 23.37
C PRO A 57 -2.11 7.41 22.65
N LEU A 58 -2.62 7.99 21.58
CA LEU A 58 -3.78 7.51 20.84
C LEU A 58 -3.60 6.08 20.34
N ARG A 59 -2.41 5.77 19.78
CA ARG A 59 -2.09 4.42 19.31
C ARG A 59 -2.19 3.39 20.43
N PHE A 60 -1.64 3.70 21.60
CA PHE A 60 -1.70 2.81 22.76
C PHE A 60 -3.14 2.46 23.16
N VAL A 61 -4.02 3.45 23.23
CA VAL A 61 -5.43 3.23 23.58
C VAL A 61 -6.14 2.41 22.51
N SER A 62 -5.99 2.81 21.25
CA SER A 62 -6.69 2.18 20.13
C SER A 62 -6.30 0.70 19.97
N GLU A 63 -5.01 0.39 19.99
CA GLU A 63 -4.52 -0.99 19.85
C GLU A 63 -4.95 -1.89 21.03
N ASN A 64 -4.97 -1.35 22.24
CA ASN A 64 -5.49 -2.10 23.40
C ASN A 64 -7.03 -2.30 23.39
N LEU A 65 -7.75 -1.49 22.61
CA LEU A 65 -9.17 -1.67 22.30
C LEU A 65 -9.40 -2.55 21.05
N GLY A 66 -8.34 -3.03 20.39
CA GLY A 66 -8.43 -3.88 19.20
C GLY A 66 -8.54 -3.12 17.88
N TYR A 67 -8.28 -1.81 17.88
CA TYR A 67 -8.31 -0.99 16.67
C TYR A 67 -6.90 -0.65 16.18
N GLY A 68 -6.67 -0.76 14.86
CA GLY A 68 -5.46 -0.25 14.23
C GLY A 68 -5.41 1.28 14.22
N VAL A 69 -4.20 1.83 14.17
CA VAL A 69 -3.98 3.29 14.04
C VAL A 69 -2.93 3.54 12.99
N ASP A 70 -3.25 4.39 12.03
CA ASP A 70 -2.34 4.85 11.00
C ASP A 70 -2.29 6.37 10.91
N TRP A 71 -1.17 6.91 10.41
CA TRP A 71 -0.92 8.34 10.25
C TRP A 71 -0.52 8.66 8.82
N ASP A 72 -1.28 9.51 8.17
CA ASP A 72 -0.94 10.08 6.87
C ASP A 72 -0.27 11.46 7.07
N GLY A 73 1.04 11.48 6.95
CA GLY A 73 1.83 12.72 7.09
C GLY A 73 1.62 13.71 5.93
N SER A 74 1.09 13.29 4.79
CA SER A 74 0.82 14.17 3.64
C SER A 74 -0.46 14.99 3.83
N THR A 75 -1.45 14.42 4.49
CA THR A 75 -2.74 15.07 4.78
C THR A 75 -2.87 15.54 6.23
N GLY A 76 -1.95 15.13 7.11
CA GLY A 76 -2.04 15.39 8.54
C GLY A 76 -3.20 14.66 9.22
N THR A 77 -3.59 13.47 8.72
CA THR A 77 -4.79 12.75 9.16
C THR A 77 -4.42 11.47 9.92
N VAL A 78 -5.08 11.24 11.07
CA VAL A 78 -5.01 9.98 11.81
C VAL A 78 -6.22 9.12 11.45
N TYR A 79 -5.98 7.86 11.12
CA TYR A 79 -7.01 6.86 10.87
C TYR A 79 -7.07 5.87 12.02
N ILE A 80 -8.28 5.57 12.53
CA ILE A 80 -8.53 4.61 13.61
C ILE A 80 -9.67 3.69 13.21
N GLY A 81 -9.49 2.38 13.35
CA GLY A 81 -10.54 1.40 13.07
C GLY A 81 -10.01 -0.01 12.87
N ASN A 82 -10.91 -0.97 12.66
CA ASN A 82 -10.55 -2.37 12.38
C ASN A 82 -9.73 -2.53 11.08
N ASN A 83 -9.79 -1.52 10.20
CA ASN A 83 -9.01 -1.41 8.97
C ASN A 83 -8.41 0.00 8.86
N ALA A 84 -7.93 0.56 9.98
CA ALA A 84 -7.31 1.87 9.99
C ALA A 84 -5.98 1.80 9.23
N THR A 85 -6.08 1.91 7.93
CA THR A 85 -4.96 2.19 7.06
C THR A 85 -5.21 3.54 6.40
N SER A 86 -4.23 4.42 6.43
CA SER A 86 -4.17 5.56 5.52
C SER A 86 -4.43 5.03 4.11
N PRO A 87 -5.19 5.72 3.25
CA PRO A 87 -5.24 5.35 1.83
C PRO A 87 -3.84 5.20 1.20
N ASN A 88 -2.80 5.78 1.84
CA ASN A 88 -1.40 5.67 1.45
C ASN A 88 -0.57 4.71 2.32
N ALA A 89 -1.10 4.09 3.37
CA ALA A 89 -0.39 3.07 4.12
C ALA A 89 -0.32 1.79 3.30
N GLU A 90 0.88 1.40 2.92
CA GLU A 90 1.12 0.08 2.34
C GLU A 90 0.77 -0.97 3.40
N GLU A 91 -0.36 -1.65 3.23
CA GLU A 91 -0.71 -2.81 4.06
C GLU A 91 0.42 -3.83 3.97
N VAL A 92 0.94 -4.25 5.11
CA VAL A 92 2.04 -5.21 5.17
C VAL A 92 1.61 -6.52 4.49
N GLY A 93 2.17 -6.77 3.33
CA GLY A 93 1.90 -7.95 2.53
C GLY A 93 3.10 -8.27 1.64
N THR A 94 3.10 -9.47 1.07
CA THR A 94 4.09 -9.84 0.07
C THR A 94 3.57 -9.45 -1.30
N TYR A 95 4.22 -8.51 -1.96
CA TYR A 95 3.84 -8.08 -3.30
C TYR A 95 4.16 -9.16 -4.33
N LEU A 96 3.25 -9.33 -5.29
CA LEU A 96 3.53 -10.15 -6.47
C LEU A 96 4.74 -9.55 -7.20
N GLY A 97 5.72 -10.39 -7.47
CA GLY A 97 6.98 -9.97 -8.09
C GLY A 97 8.11 -9.63 -7.12
N ASP A 98 7.86 -9.22 -5.88
CA ASP A 98 8.94 -8.97 -4.89
C ASP A 98 9.35 -10.24 -4.15
N GLY A 99 8.39 -10.98 -3.62
CA GLY A 99 8.65 -12.20 -2.84
C GLY A 99 8.02 -13.44 -3.45
N ILE A 100 7.14 -13.28 -4.44
CA ILE A 100 6.42 -14.37 -5.09
C ILE A 100 6.65 -14.27 -6.58
N LYS A 101 7.43 -15.24 -7.10
CA LYS A 101 7.68 -15.37 -8.52
C LYS A 101 6.48 -16.00 -9.20
N TYR A 102 6.20 -15.59 -10.44
CA TYR A 102 5.21 -16.27 -11.24
C TYR A 102 5.69 -17.66 -11.68
N LEU A 103 4.74 -18.56 -11.88
CA LEU A 103 4.97 -19.92 -12.41
C LEU A 103 5.04 -19.92 -13.93
N THR A 104 4.03 -19.31 -14.53
CA THR A 104 3.88 -19.18 -15.98
C THR A 104 3.11 -17.92 -16.31
N ALA A 105 3.33 -17.42 -17.53
CA ALA A 105 2.62 -16.27 -18.05
C ALA A 105 2.43 -16.42 -19.56
N GLN A 106 1.34 -15.89 -20.07
CA GLN A 106 1.02 -15.85 -21.50
C GLN A 106 0.38 -14.51 -21.83
N GLY A 107 0.76 -13.93 -22.96
CA GLY A 107 0.18 -12.69 -23.46
C GLY A 107 1.05 -11.46 -23.25
N ASP A 108 0.50 -10.29 -23.55
CA ASP A 108 1.20 -9.02 -23.37
C ASP A 108 1.04 -8.53 -21.92
N LEU A 109 2.06 -8.82 -21.14
CA LEU A 109 2.12 -8.53 -19.70
C LEU A 109 3.30 -7.59 -19.41
N TYR A 110 3.03 -6.57 -18.63
CA TYR A 110 4.02 -5.59 -18.20
C TYR A 110 4.01 -5.50 -16.68
N ALA A 111 5.19 -5.56 -16.08
CA ALA A 111 5.32 -5.50 -14.65
C ALA A 111 6.52 -4.66 -14.24
N TYR A 112 6.53 -4.23 -13.00
CA TYR A 112 7.69 -3.56 -12.45
C TYR A 112 8.87 -4.55 -12.25
N SER A 113 10.03 -4.06 -11.88
CA SER A 113 11.36 -4.67 -12.00
C SER A 113 11.62 -6.05 -11.40
N ALA A 114 10.72 -6.61 -10.63
CA ALA A 114 10.95 -7.84 -9.87
C ALA A 114 10.75 -9.14 -10.67
N TYR A 115 10.31 -9.06 -11.93
CA TYR A 115 10.19 -10.20 -12.81
C TYR A 115 11.54 -10.48 -13.49
N ASP A 116 11.99 -11.73 -13.43
CA ASP A 116 13.36 -12.17 -13.72
C ASP A 116 13.75 -12.23 -15.19
N GLY A 117 13.06 -11.51 -16.06
CA GLY A 117 13.49 -11.33 -17.44
C GLY A 117 13.09 -12.46 -18.39
N SER A 118 12.06 -13.27 -18.08
CA SER A 118 11.44 -14.12 -19.10
C SER A 118 10.86 -13.27 -20.22
N SER A 119 10.83 -13.80 -21.43
CA SER A 119 10.27 -13.13 -22.62
C SER A 119 8.77 -12.83 -22.50
N ASP A 120 8.09 -13.49 -21.55
CA ASP A 120 6.63 -13.48 -21.43
C ASP A 120 6.13 -12.35 -20.52
N VAL A 121 6.99 -11.82 -19.62
CA VAL A 121 6.68 -10.66 -18.79
C VAL A 121 7.71 -9.57 -19.07
N ARG A 122 7.30 -8.53 -19.77
CA ARG A 122 8.19 -7.43 -20.15
C ARG A 122 8.38 -6.48 -18.98
N LYS A 123 9.63 -6.18 -18.66
CA LYS A 123 9.96 -5.08 -17.75
C LYS A 123 9.58 -3.77 -18.44
N GLY A 124 8.86 -2.92 -17.74
CA GLY A 124 8.20 -1.72 -18.21
C GLY A 124 9.00 -0.65 -18.93
N SER A 125 9.82 -1.02 -19.93
CA SER A 125 10.69 -0.08 -20.61
C SER A 125 10.26 0.30 -22.03
N ASN A 126 9.20 -0.27 -22.59
CA ASN A 126 8.88 -0.09 -24.02
C ASN A 126 7.39 0.12 -24.36
N ILE A 127 6.55 0.48 -23.41
CA ILE A 127 5.22 1.01 -23.75
C ILE A 127 5.29 2.53 -23.59
N ASN A 128 4.74 3.27 -24.55
CA ASN A 128 4.46 4.69 -24.39
C ASN A 128 3.62 4.87 -23.14
N GLY A 129 4.10 5.63 -22.14
CA GLY A 129 3.40 5.81 -20.85
C GLY A 129 3.94 4.96 -19.70
N ILE A 130 4.65 3.85 -19.92
CA ILE A 130 5.36 3.13 -18.86
C ILE A 130 6.82 3.60 -18.85
N ASN A 131 7.11 4.55 -18.00
CA ASN A 131 8.44 5.12 -17.88
C ASN A 131 9.09 4.69 -16.56
N ASN A 132 10.28 4.08 -16.63
CA ASN A 132 11.14 3.80 -15.48
C ASN A 132 10.42 3.13 -14.29
N TYR A 133 9.76 1.99 -14.51
CA TYR A 133 9.17 1.18 -13.44
C TYR A 133 7.95 1.80 -12.75
N LYS A 134 7.16 2.58 -13.46
CA LYS A 134 5.90 3.13 -13.00
C LYS A 134 4.86 3.19 -14.12
N ILE A 135 3.59 3.12 -13.78
CA ILE A 135 2.46 3.27 -14.70
C ILE A 135 1.43 4.20 -14.09
N ASN A 136 0.77 4.98 -14.93
CA ASN A 136 -0.35 5.84 -14.50
C ASN A 136 -1.67 5.26 -14.98
N ASP A 137 -2.71 5.41 -14.17
CA ASP A 137 -4.07 5.15 -14.59
C ASP A 137 -4.73 6.37 -15.25
N ASN A 138 -5.90 6.16 -15.84
CA ASN A 138 -6.70 7.18 -16.51
C ASN A 138 -7.22 8.29 -15.59
N MET A 139 -7.03 8.17 -14.27
CA MET A 139 -7.38 9.18 -13.25
C MET A 139 -6.16 9.96 -12.75
N GLY A 140 -4.94 9.60 -13.21
CA GLY A 140 -3.68 10.24 -12.85
C GLY A 140 -2.98 9.63 -11.62
N ASN A 141 -3.46 8.50 -11.07
CA ASN A 141 -2.75 7.82 -10.00
C ASN A 141 -1.51 7.10 -10.56
N GLU A 142 -0.39 7.21 -9.86
CA GLU A 142 0.87 6.55 -10.22
C GLU A 142 1.08 5.27 -9.41
N TYR A 143 1.39 4.17 -10.09
CA TYR A 143 1.73 2.88 -9.48
C TYR A 143 3.19 2.54 -9.74
N LYS A 144 3.95 2.31 -8.67
CA LYS A 144 5.36 1.84 -8.72
C LYS A 144 5.45 0.31 -8.59
N ARG A 145 4.44 -0.31 -8.01
CA ARG A 145 4.25 -1.76 -7.97
C ARG A 145 2.99 -2.09 -8.73
N PHE A 146 3.11 -2.76 -9.85
CA PHE A 146 1.98 -3.05 -10.72
C PHE A 146 2.20 -4.29 -11.56
N LEU A 147 1.10 -4.85 -12.01
CA LEU A 147 0.99 -5.78 -13.13
C LEU A 147 0.00 -5.15 -14.11
N CYS A 148 0.38 -4.99 -15.36
CA CYS A 148 -0.51 -4.50 -16.41
C CYS A 148 -0.65 -5.59 -17.47
N LEU A 149 -1.89 -6.02 -17.71
CA LEU A 149 -2.24 -6.95 -18.76
C LEU A 149 -2.87 -6.17 -19.91
N VAL A 150 -2.38 -6.39 -21.13
CA VAL A 150 -2.86 -5.69 -22.32
C VAL A 150 -3.59 -6.67 -23.24
N SER A 151 -4.74 -6.25 -23.69
CA SER A 151 -5.56 -6.97 -24.68
C SER A 151 -5.82 -6.08 -25.89
N TYR A 152 -5.98 -6.66 -27.07
CA TYR A 152 -6.12 -5.92 -28.32
C TYR A 152 -7.07 -6.52 -29.37
N ASN A 153 -7.49 -7.76 -29.23
CA ASN A 153 -8.37 -8.42 -30.19
C ASN A 153 -9.43 -9.28 -29.49
N ALA A 154 -10.64 -9.30 -29.99
CA ALA A 154 -11.66 -10.21 -29.51
C ALA A 154 -11.18 -11.67 -29.51
N GLY A 155 -11.45 -12.37 -28.42
CA GLY A 155 -10.99 -13.75 -28.20
C GLY A 155 -9.53 -13.88 -27.75
N TYR A 156 -8.82 -12.77 -27.56
CA TYR A 156 -7.50 -12.79 -26.92
C TYR A 156 -7.65 -13.02 -25.42
N SER A 157 -6.82 -13.90 -24.88
CA SER A 157 -6.64 -14.04 -23.43
C SER A 157 -5.15 -14.02 -23.06
N GLY A 158 -4.84 -13.31 -22.00
CA GLY A 158 -3.51 -13.29 -21.40
C GLY A 158 -3.62 -13.59 -19.92
N TYR A 159 -2.66 -14.29 -19.34
CA TYR A 159 -2.69 -14.63 -17.93
C TYR A 159 -1.31 -14.72 -17.30
N VAL A 160 -1.29 -14.67 -15.97
CA VAL A 160 -0.12 -14.98 -15.14
C VAL A 160 -0.56 -15.85 -13.97
N GLU A 161 0.22 -16.86 -13.63
CA GLU A 161 -0.02 -17.77 -12.52
C GLU A 161 1.06 -17.69 -11.45
N TYR A 162 0.65 -17.82 -10.19
CA TYR A 162 1.51 -17.78 -9.02
C TYR A 162 1.26 -18.96 -8.10
N ALA A 163 2.33 -19.53 -7.52
CA ALA A 163 2.22 -20.51 -6.44
C ALA A 163 2.04 -19.80 -5.10
N LEU A 164 0.92 -20.04 -4.43
CA LEU A 164 0.65 -19.48 -3.10
C LEU A 164 1.02 -20.43 -1.96
N ASN A 165 1.12 -21.74 -2.24
CA ASN A 165 1.49 -22.75 -1.27
C ASN A 165 0.65 -22.71 0.02
N VAL A 166 -0.62 -22.32 -0.05
CA VAL A 166 -1.60 -22.16 1.06
C VAL A 166 -1.13 -21.26 2.22
N GLN A 167 -0.16 -20.39 1.98
CA GLN A 167 0.44 -19.55 3.03
C GLN A 167 -0.25 -18.20 3.23
N HIS A 168 -1.22 -17.87 2.38
CA HIS A 168 -1.86 -16.56 2.33
C HIS A 168 -3.36 -16.68 2.53
N SER A 169 -3.97 -15.65 3.13
CA SER A 169 -5.41 -15.58 3.39
C SER A 169 -6.15 -14.67 2.41
N ARG A 170 -5.50 -13.59 1.94
CA ARG A 170 -6.13 -12.63 1.05
C ARG A 170 -5.22 -12.20 -0.08
N PHE A 171 -5.83 -11.95 -1.24
CA PHE A 171 -5.22 -11.23 -2.36
C PHE A 171 -5.89 -9.87 -2.50
N LYS A 172 -5.07 -8.82 -2.54
CA LYS A 172 -5.51 -7.42 -2.66
C LYS A 172 -4.80 -6.71 -3.80
N ALA A 173 -5.52 -5.88 -4.52
CA ALA A 173 -4.97 -4.99 -5.55
C ALA A 173 -5.94 -3.84 -5.85
N ASP A 174 -5.41 -2.78 -6.43
CA ASP A 174 -6.21 -1.79 -7.15
C ASP A 174 -6.46 -2.27 -8.58
N VAL A 175 -7.64 -2.04 -9.13
CA VAL A 175 -7.94 -2.29 -10.55
C VAL A 175 -8.13 -0.97 -11.23
N ALA A 176 -7.39 -0.72 -12.30
CA ALA A 176 -7.48 0.54 -13.03
C ALA A 176 -7.29 0.33 -14.55
N LEU A 177 -7.75 1.30 -15.32
CA LEU A 177 -7.44 1.41 -16.75
C LEU A 177 -6.13 2.18 -16.92
N ALA A 178 -5.19 1.64 -17.67
CA ALA A 178 -3.95 2.35 -17.98
C ALA A 178 -4.22 3.61 -18.83
N ASP A 179 -3.60 4.73 -18.47
CA ASP A 179 -3.81 6.05 -19.08
C ASP A 179 -3.59 6.03 -20.61
N GLU A 180 -2.64 5.24 -21.07
CA GLU A 180 -2.34 5.07 -22.50
C GLU A 180 -3.53 4.53 -23.29
N TYR A 181 -4.39 3.73 -22.67
CA TYR A 181 -5.52 3.07 -23.32
C TYR A 181 -6.88 3.74 -23.05
N LYS A 182 -6.94 4.88 -22.38
CA LYS A 182 -8.19 5.56 -22.01
C LYS A 182 -9.07 5.97 -23.19
N ASN A 183 -8.48 6.14 -24.38
CA ASN A 183 -9.16 6.61 -25.60
C ASN A 183 -9.17 5.57 -26.72
N THR A 184 -8.81 4.31 -26.46
CA THR A 184 -8.67 3.29 -27.52
C THR A 184 -9.96 2.53 -27.80
N GLY A 185 -10.99 2.72 -26.97
CA GLY A 185 -12.31 2.09 -27.13
C GLY A 185 -12.35 0.58 -26.83
N GLY A 186 -11.23 0.00 -26.38
CA GLY A 186 -11.15 -1.41 -26.00
C GLY A 186 -11.82 -1.71 -24.67
N SER A 187 -12.28 -2.97 -24.53
CA SER A 187 -12.79 -3.51 -23.26
C SER A 187 -12.29 -4.93 -23.02
N ALA A 188 -12.04 -5.25 -21.76
CA ALA A 188 -11.61 -6.57 -21.35
C ALA A 188 -12.19 -6.94 -19.99
N ARG A 189 -12.30 -8.25 -19.76
CA ARG A 189 -12.66 -8.84 -18.48
C ARG A 189 -11.44 -9.30 -17.74
N LEU A 190 -11.26 -8.77 -16.54
CA LEU A 190 -10.28 -9.26 -15.58
C LEU A 190 -10.92 -10.35 -14.74
N ASN A 191 -10.30 -11.53 -14.69
CA ASN A 191 -10.70 -12.66 -13.88
C ASN A 191 -9.55 -13.04 -12.92
N ILE A 192 -9.89 -13.33 -11.67
CA ILE A 192 -8.97 -13.89 -10.69
C ILE A 192 -9.49 -15.26 -10.27
N TYR A 193 -8.63 -16.29 -10.40
CA TYR A 193 -8.96 -17.66 -10.01
C TYR A 193 -8.04 -18.16 -8.90
N GLY A 194 -8.59 -18.95 -8.01
CA GLY A 194 -7.84 -19.76 -7.03
C GLY A 194 -8.15 -21.23 -7.28
N ASP A 195 -7.15 -22.03 -7.66
CA ASP A 195 -7.29 -23.43 -8.03
C ASP A 195 -8.45 -23.66 -9.01
N ASP A 196 -8.47 -22.88 -10.11
CA ASP A 196 -9.48 -22.87 -11.19
C ASP A 196 -10.90 -22.40 -10.78
N ARG A 197 -11.11 -22.01 -9.51
CA ARG A 197 -12.35 -21.39 -9.04
C ARG A 197 -12.29 -19.88 -9.21
N LEU A 198 -13.29 -19.30 -9.87
CA LEU A 198 -13.40 -17.84 -10.01
C LEU A 198 -13.61 -17.20 -8.62
N LEU A 199 -12.73 -16.27 -8.27
CA LEU A 199 -12.76 -15.50 -7.02
C LEU A 199 -13.24 -14.06 -7.23
N TYR A 200 -12.92 -13.49 -8.40
CA TYR A 200 -13.25 -12.11 -8.75
C TYR A 200 -13.34 -11.95 -10.26
N THR A 201 -14.24 -11.09 -10.71
CA THR A 201 -14.36 -10.69 -12.11
C THR A 201 -14.74 -9.22 -12.21
N GLN A 202 -14.17 -8.51 -13.20
CA GLN A 202 -14.42 -7.09 -13.45
C GLN A 202 -14.20 -6.74 -14.91
N ASP A 203 -15.18 -6.11 -15.53
CA ASP A 203 -15.02 -5.55 -16.87
C ASP A 203 -14.38 -4.16 -16.77
N VAL A 204 -13.37 -3.92 -17.60
CA VAL A 204 -12.61 -2.66 -17.66
C VAL A 204 -12.69 -2.13 -19.08
N SER A 205 -13.09 -0.87 -19.23
CA SER A 205 -13.24 -0.18 -20.52
C SER A 205 -12.95 1.30 -20.37
N ALA A 206 -13.05 2.06 -21.46
CA ALA A 206 -12.96 3.52 -21.42
C ALA A 206 -13.94 4.10 -20.38
N GLY A 207 -13.42 5.02 -19.54
CA GLY A 207 -14.19 5.59 -18.44
C GLY A 207 -14.28 4.75 -17.17
N PHE A 208 -13.61 3.59 -17.12
CA PHE A 208 -13.53 2.79 -15.89
C PHE A 208 -12.93 3.60 -14.75
N LEU A 209 -13.62 3.61 -13.61
CA LEU A 209 -13.12 4.20 -12.37
C LEU A 209 -12.33 3.16 -11.58
N LEU A 210 -11.53 3.63 -10.63
CA LEU A 210 -10.72 2.77 -9.76
C LEU A 210 -11.57 1.72 -9.04
N GLY A 211 -11.22 0.45 -9.24
CA GLY A 211 -11.77 -0.70 -8.52
C GLY A 211 -10.81 -1.20 -7.43
N LYS A 212 -11.33 -2.06 -6.56
CA LYS A 212 -10.55 -2.72 -5.49
C LYS A 212 -10.79 -4.22 -5.54
N ILE A 213 -9.70 -4.99 -5.46
CA ILE A 213 -9.74 -6.43 -5.22
C ILE A 213 -9.39 -6.65 -3.75
N ASP A 214 -10.22 -7.42 -3.06
CA ASP A 214 -9.95 -7.93 -1.72
C ASP A 214 -10.67 -9.27 -1.57
N VAL A 215 -10.01 -10.35 -2.01
CA VAL A 215 -10.60 -11.69 -2.08
C VAL A 215 -9.87 -12.68 -1.18
N SER A 216 -10.61 -13.65 -0.64
CA SER A 216 -10.01 -14.74 0.14
C SER A 216 -9.29 -15.71 -0.79
N VAL A 217 -8.03 -15.99 -0.43
CA VAL A 217 -7.18 -17.02 -1.05
C VAL A 217 -6.77 -18.08 -0.05
N THR A 218 -7.51 -18.19 1.06
CA THR A 218 -7.26 -19.22 2.08
C THR A 218 -7.38 -20.61 1.47
N GLY A 219 -6.32 -21.41 1.63
CA GLY A 219 -6.26 -22.77 1.10
C GLY A 219 -5.92 -22.84 -0.40
N VAL A 220 -5.77 -21.72 -1.10
CA VAL A 220 -5.40 -21.69 -2.52
C VAL A 220 -3.94 -22.06 -2.71
N VAL A 221 -3.68 -23.00 -3.59
CA VAL A 221 -2.34 -23.43 -4.01
C VAL A 221 -1.83 -22.58 -5.16
N LYS A 222 -2.71 -22.30 -6.14
CA LYS A 222 -2.38 -21.57 -7.37
C LYS A 222 -3.34 -20.41 -7.58
N LEU A 223 -2.80 -19.20 -7.72
CA LEU A 223 -3.54 -18.00 -8.10
C LEU A 223 -3.31 -17.75 -9.60
N LYS A 224 -4.38 -17.61 -10.39
CA LYS A 224 -4.32 -17.18 -11.78
C LYS A 224 -4.98 -15.81 -11.92
N ILE A 225 -4.29 -14.90 -12.58
CA ILE A 225 -4.80 -13.58 -12.97
C ILE A 225 -4.90 -13.58 -14.48
N GLU A 226 -6.08 -13.38 -15.02
CA GLU A 226 -6.38 -13.50 -16.44
C GLU A 226 -7.10 -12.27 -16.95
N ILE A 227 -6.79 -11.88 -18.19
CA ILE A 227 -7.54 -10.90 -18.96
C ILE A 227 -8.11 -11.57 -20.20
N GLU A 228 -9.39 -11.35 -20.48
CA GLU A 228 -10.08 -11.76 -21.69
C GLU A 228 -10.58 -10.55 -22.46
N SER A 229 -10.27 -10.46 -23.74
CA SER A 229 -10.78 -9.38 -24.58
C SER A 229 -12.27 -9.54 -24.83
N ILE A 230 -13.04 -8.47 -24.62
CA ILE A 230 -14.47 -8.42 -24.92
C ILE A 230 -14.70 -7.96 -26.37
N ASP A 231 -13.84 -7.09 -26.88
CA ASP A 231 -13.93 -6.50 -28.21
C ASP A 231 -12.58 -6.41 -28.93
N ASN A 232 -12.54 -5.72 -30.09
CA ASN A 232 -11.34 -5.58 -30.93
C ASN A 232 -10.51 -4.31 -30.61
N GLY A 233 -10.75 -3.66 -29.47
CA GLY A 233 -9.98 -2.47 -29.07
C GLY A 233 -8.82 -2.80 -28.14
N TYR A 234 -7.85 -1.90 -28.07
CA TYR A 234 -6.77 -2.00 -27.10
C TYR A 234 -7.26 -1.59 -25.71
N VAL A 235 -6.89 -2.36 -24.71
CA VAL A 235 -7.13 -2.04 -23.29
C VAL A 235 -5.98 -2.54 -22.43
N GLY A 236 -5.51 -1.73 -21.53
CA GLY A 236 -4.51 -2.12 -20.52
C GLY A 236 -5.14 -2.08 -19.13
N VAL A 237 -5.23 -3.23 -18.49
CA VAL A 237 -5.75 -3.38 -17.13
C VAL A 237 -4.61 -3.41 -16.16
N ILE A 238 -4.57 -2.42 -15.25
CA ILE A 238 -3.59 -2.32 -14.17
C ILE A 238 -4.13 -3.04 -12.95
N LEU A 239 -3.31 -3.93 -12.38
CA LEU A 239 -3.39 -4.30 -10.97
C LEU A 239 -2.33 -3.49 -10.24
N GLY A 240 -2.75 -2.44 -9.53
CA GLY A 240 -1.87 -1.60 -8.71
C GLY A 240 -1.67 -2.22 -7.34
N ASN A 241 -0.44 -2.20 -6.84
CA ASN A 241 -0.06 -2.70 -5.52
C ASN A 241 -0.55 -4.15 -5.25
N PRO A 242 -0.39 -5.10 -6.20
CA PRO A 242 -0.90 -6.47 -6.07
C PRO A 242 -0.12 -7.21 -4.98
N ARG A 243 -0.82 -7.61 -3.90
CA ARG A 243 -0.18 -8.20 -2.73
C ARG A 243 -1.01 -9.30 -2.09
N LEU A 244 -0.31 -10.18 -1.41
CA LEU A 244 -0.85 -11.27 -0.61
C LEU A 244 -0.62 -10.98 0.87
N THR A 245 -1.65 -11.14 1.69
CA THR A 245 -1.58 -10.98 3.15
C THR A 245 -1.86 -12.30 3.86
N ARG A 246 -1.45 -12.38 5.12
CA ARG A 246 -1.71 -13.52 6.01
C ARG A 246 -2.96 -13.34 6.83
#